data_4591488676a15990ac86e46a2c604177
#
_entry.id   4591488676a15990ac86e46a2c604177
#
_cell.length_a   1.000
_cell.length_b   1.000
_cell.length_c   1.000
_cell.angle_alpha   90.00
_cell.angle_beta   90.00
_cell.angle_gamma   90.00
#
_symmetry.space_group_name_H-M   'P 1'
#
loop_
_entity.id
_entity.type
_entity.pdbx_description
1 polymer ?
#
loop_
_entity_poly.entity_id
_entity_poly.type
_entity_poly.pdbx_seq_one_letter_code
_entity_poly.pdbx_strand_id
1 'polypeptide(L)'
;SGALKTVAVSLTKIANDLRLLGSGPRAGLAEIMLPELQKGSSIMPGKVNPVIPEVVTQVSAQVIGNDAAITVGGLQGHFELNVFIPMMARNLLGSIGLLAAASRLFAEKCVDGIEPNRETLERYAELTLSAATALNPYIGYDRACEIVNEAAASGRSLREVARDAGIDEETLDAALDYRKMARPHGS
;
A
#
# COMPACT_ATOMS: atom_id res chain seq x y z
N SER A 1 8.05 -24.55 3.12
CA SER A 1 8.06 -23.33 3.94
C SER A 1 8.30 -22.09 3.07
N GLY A 2 9.18 -22.14 2.06
CA GLY A 2 9.51 -21.00 1.19
C GLY A 2 8.31 -20.30 0.55
N ALA A 3 7.30 -21.04 0.09
CA ALA A 3 6.06 -20.45 -0.43
C ALA A 3 5.30 -19.64 0.64
N LEU A 4 5.25 -20.12 1.88
CA LEU A 4 4.65 -19.37 3.00
C LEU A 4 5.42 -18.08 3.31
N LYS A 5 6.76 -18.13 3.23
CA LYS A 5 7.60 -16.93 3.35
C LYS A 5 7.26 -15.90 2.27
N THR A 6 7.07 -16.30 1.03
CA THR A 6 6.68 -15.40 -0.07
C THR A 6 5.35 -14.71 0.23
N VAL A 7 4.36 -15.47 0.73
CA VAL A 7 3.06 -14.90 1.18
C VAL A 7 3.28 -13.91 2.33
N ALA A 8 4.09 -14.25 3.32
CA ALA A 8 4.38 -13.37 4.46
C ALA A 8 5.04 -12.05 4.00
N VAL A 9 5.96 -12.10 3.04
CA VAL A 9 6.59 -10.89 2.45
C VAL A 9 5.55 -10.01 1.77
N SER A 10 4.66 -10.59 0.96
CA SER A 10 3.59 -9.86 0.28
C SER A 10 2.61 -9.22 1.27
N LEU A 11 2.18 -9.97 2.30
CA LEU A 11 1.30 -9.44 3.34
C LEU A 11 1.94 -8.31 4.15
N THR A 12 3.24 -8.40 4.43
CA THR A 12 3.99 -7.31 5.09
C THR A 12 3.95 -6.03 4.27
N LYS A 13 4.20 -6.14 2.96
CA LYS A 13 4.16 -5.00 2.04
C LYS A 13 2.77 -4.35 2.02
N ILE A 14 1.72 -5.15 1.83
CA ILE A 14 0.34 -4.65 1.80
C ILE A 14 -0.04 -4.00 3.14
N ALA A 15 0.27 -4.65 4.27
CA ALA A 15 -0.04 -4.12 5.59
C ALA A 15 0.66 -2.78 5.87
N ASN A 16 1.93 -2.64 5.46
CA ASN A 16 2.68 -1.39 5.60
C ASN A 16 2.13 -0.28 4.70
N ASP A 17 1.73 -0.60 3.47
CA ASP A 17 1.10 0.38 2.59
C ASP A 17 -0.20 0.91 3.18
N LEU A 18 -1.09 0.03 3.66
CA LEU A 18 -2.34 0.45 4.29
C LEU A 18 -2.11 1.31 5.53
N ARG A 19 -1.09 0.99 6.35
CA ARG A 19 -0.71 1.82 7.50
C ARG A 19 -0.25 3.20 7.07
N LEU A 20 0.53 3.28 6.00
CA LEU A 20 1.04 4.55 5.48
C LEU A 20 -0.08 5.39 4.85
N LEU A 21 -0.91 4.79 4.00
CA LEU A 21 -2.07 5.45 3.39
C LEU A 21 -3.08 5.94 4.44
N GLY A 22 -3.28 5.18 5.52
CA GLY A 22 -4.14 5.54 6.65
C GLY A 22 -3.49 6.44 7.69
N SER A 23 -2.25 6.90 7.48
CA SER A 23 -1.56 7.77 8.45
C SER A 23 -2.19 9.16 8.53
N GLY A 24 -2.37 9.67 9.73
CA GLY A 24 -2.98 10.98 9.96
C GLY A 24 -3.76 10.99 11.28
N PRO A 25 -4.89 11.72 11.36
CA PRO A 25 -5.75 12.27 10.30
C PRO A 25 -5.33 13.63 9.72
N ARG A 26 -4.48 14.42 10.40
CA ARG A 26 -4.13 15.78 9.94
C ARG A 26 -2.70 15.91 9.42
N ALA A 27 -1.78 15.12 9.97
CA ALA A 27 -0.35 15.18 9.67
C ALA A 27 0.15 13.81 9.16
N GLY A 28 -0.38 13.36 8.05
CA GLY A 28 -0.07 12.11 7.38
C GLY A 28 -0.67 12.11 5.99
N LEU A 29 -0.64 10.97 5.30
CA LEU A 29 -1.24 10.86 3.96
C LEU A 29 -2.76 10.96 4.03
N ALA A 30 -3.38 10.26 5.00
CA ALA A 30 -4.82 10.28 5.24
C ALA A 30 -5.68 10.01 3.99
N GLU A 31 -5.20 9.17 3.06
CA GLU A 31 -5.90 8.82 1.83
C GLU A 31 -7.04 7.83 2.06
N ILE A 32 -6.87 6.96 3.07
CA ILE A 32 -7.88 5.99 3.49
C ILE A 32 -8.12 6.06 4.99
N MET A 33 -9.30 5.63 5.41
CA MET A 33 -9.65 5.43 6.80
C MET A 33 -9.70 3.93 7.09
N LEU A 34 -8.92 3.49 8.09
CA LEU A 34 -8.93 2.10 8.56
C LEU A 34 -9.93 1.94 9.70
N PRO A 35 -10.54 0.75 9.88
CA PRO A 35 -11.45 0.50 10.99
C PRO A 35 -10.79 0.73 12.36
N GLU A 36 -11.48 1.47 13.22
CA GLU A 36 -11.05 1.73 14.60
C GLU A 36 -11.43 0.56 15.51
N LEU A 37 -10.50 -0.34 15.74
CA LEU A 37 -10.73 -1.53 16.59
C LEU A 37 -10.26 -1.33 18.03
N GLN A 38 -9.32 -0.43 18.25
CA GLN A 38 -8.77 -0.14 19.56
C GLN A 38 -8.77 1.37 19.81
N LYS A 39 -9.57 1.80 20.78
CA LYS A 39 -9.57 3.18 21.20
C LYS A 39 -8.28 3.52 21.94
N GLY A 40 -7.52 4.41 21.34
CA GLY A 40 -6.48 5.19 21.95
C GLY A 40 -5.33 4.43 22.62
N SER A 41 -4.31 5.20 22.95
CA SER A 41 -3.24 4.82 23.86
C SER A 41 -3.58 5.41 25.23
N SER A 42 -3.15 4.76 26.32
CA SER A 42 -3.27 5.31 27.68
C SER A 42 -2.50 6.65 27.86
N ILE A 43 -1.58 6.95 26.94
CA ILE A 43 -0.70 8.13 26.99
C ILE A 43 -1.20 9.24 26.06
N MET A 44 -1.81 8.90 24.92
CA MET A 44 -2.26 9.87 23.91
C MET A 44 -3.74 9.74 23.64
N PRO A 45 -4.59 10.64 24.20
CA PRO A 45 -6.02 10.62 23.89
C PRO A 45 -6.30 10.80 22.41
N GLY A 46 -7.22 10.00 21.87
CA GLY A 46 -7.61 10.06 20.48
C GLY A 46 -6.65 9.40 19.48
N LYS A 47 -5.56 8.76 19.94
CA LYS A 47 -4.69 7.98 19.06
C LYS A 47 -5.37 6.69 18.67
N VAL A 48 -5.55 6.48 17.37
CA VAL A 48 -5.99 5.20 16.79
C VAL A 48 -4.77 4.47 16.22
N ASN A 49 -4.60 3.21 16.61
CA ASN A 49 -3.52 2.38 16.08
C ASN A 49 -4.06 1.42 15.02
N PRO A 50 -3.35 1.21 13.90
CA PRO A 50 -3.70 0.22 12.88
C PRO A 50 -3.29 -1.19 13.34
N VAL A 51 -3.94 -1.68 14.43
CA VAL A 51 -3.50 -2.89 15.15
C VAL A 51 -3.52 -4.16 14.29
N ILE A 52 -4.44 -4.29 13.34
CA ILE A 52 -4.52 -5.47 12.48
C ILE A 52 -3.36 -5.52 11.49
N PRO A 53 -3.03 -4.47 10.73
CA PRO A 53 -1.79 -4.41 9.96
C PRO A 53 -0.54 -4.68 10.79
N GLU A 54 -0.48 -4.20 12.05
CA GLU A 54 0.64 -4.47 12.96
C GLU A 54 0.75 -5.96 13.31
N VAL A 55 -0.37 -6.62 13.60
CA VAL A 55 -0.40 -8.08 13.83
C VAL A 55 0.09 -8.84 12.60
N VAL A 56 -0.37 -8.44 11.40
CA VAL A 56 0.04 -9.08 10.14
C VAL A 56 1.57 -8.99 9.94
N THR A 57 2.17 -7.83 10.19
CA THR A 57 3.63 -7.66 10.06
C THR A 57 4.40 -8.50 11.09
N GLN A 58 3.92 -8.62 12.33
CA GLN A 58 4.53 -9.46 13.36
C GLN A 58 4.43 -10.94 13.04
N VAL A 59 3.26 -11.42 12.61
CA VAL A 59 3.06 -12.80 12.15
C VAL A 59 3.97 -13.11 10.96
N SER A 60 4.07 -12.20 10.01
CA SER A 60 4.95 -12.35 8.85
C SER A 60 6.42 -12.48 9.24
N ALA A 61 6.88 -11.66 10.19
CA ALA A 61 8.25 -11.76 10.72
C ALA A 61 8.50 -13.13 11.38
N GLN A 62 7.53 -13.64 12.16
CA GLN A 62 7.64 -14.97 12.77
C GLN A 62 7.71 -16.08 11.70
N VAL A 63 6.91 -16.01 10.65
CA VAL A 63 6.91 -16.99 9.54
C VAL A 63 8.24 -16.97 8.78
N ILE A 64 8.82 -15.81 8.55
CA ILE A 64 10.15 -15.67 7.93
C ILE A 64 11.21 -16.31 8.81
N GLY A 65 11.16 -16.09 10.12
CA GLY A 65 12.07 -16.72 11.07
C GLY A 65 11.91 -18.25 11.13
N ASN A 66 10.67 -18.75 11.08
CA ASN A 66 10.40 -20.18 11.04
C ASN A 66 10.94 -20.83 9.75
N ASP A 67 10.85 -20.15 8.60
CA ASP A 67 11.44 -20.63 7.34
C ASP A 67 12.96 -20.73 7.43
N ALA A 68 13.61 -19.76 8.05
CA ALA A 68 15.05 -19.82 8.30
C ALA A 68 15.45 -21.03 9.17
N ALA A 69 14.70 -21.29 10.24
CA ALA A 69 14.92 -22.45 11.10
C ALA A 69 14.69 -23.77 10.33
N ILE A 70 13.65 -23.85 9.48
CA ILE A 70 13.38 -25.02 8.63
C ILE A 70 14.53 -25.22 7.63
N THR A 71 15.03 -24.15 7.03
CA THR A 71 16.16 -24.20 6.09
C THR A 71 17.39 -24.78 6.77
N VAL A 72 17.72 -24.31 7.98
CA VAL A 72 18.85 -24.87 8.77
C VAL A 72 18.60 -26.34 9.10
N GLY A 73 17.37 -26.72 9.47
CA GLY A 73 17.01 -28.12 9.71
C GLY A 73 17.17 -29.00 8.47
N GLY A 74 16.84 -28.45 7.29
CA GLY A 74 17.03 -29.15 6.01
C GLY A 74 18.50 -29.34 5.60
N LEU A 75 19.40 -28.49 6.08
CA LEU A 75 20.85 -28.64 5.88
C LEU A 75 21.45 -29.78 6.72
N GLN A 76 20.74 -30.23 7.74
CA GLN A 76 21.19 -31.26 8.66
C GLN A 76 20.70 -32.64 8.17
N GLY A 77 21.22 -33.65 8.79
CA GLY A 77 20.89 -35.03 8.47
C GLY A 77 22.10 -35.79 7.93
N HIS A 78 22.06 -37.08 8.18
CA HIS A 78 23.10 -38.01 7.79
C HIS A 78 22.44 -39.19 7.08
N PHE A 79 22.76 -39.37 5.81
CA PHE A 79 22.12 -40.36 4.92
C PHE A 79 20.60 -40.18 4.93
N GLU A 80 19.82 -41.19 5.31
CA GLU A 80 18.36 -41.20 5.28
C GLU A 80 17.72 -40.77 6.61
N LEU A 81 18.50 -40.24 7.57
CA LEU A 81 18.01 -39.82 8.88
C LEU A 81 18.23 -38.32 9.12
N ASN A 82 17.15 -37.60 9.41
CA ASN A 82 17.21 -36.23 9.84
C ASN A 82 16.47 -36.04 11.18
N VAL A 83 17.21 -35.80 12.25
CA VAL A 83 16.67 -35.60 13.62
C VAL A 83 15.98 -34.25 13.84
N PHE A 84 16.04 -33.32 12.87
CA PHE A 84 15.40 -32.01 12.95
C PHE A 84 13.94 -32.00 12.49
N ILE A 85 13.42 -33.12 11.97
CA ILE A 85 12.02 -33.23 11.48
C ILE A 85 10.99 -32.69 12.48
N PRO A 86 11.00 -33.01 13.77
CA PRO A 86 10.03 -32.48 14.72
C PRO A 86 10.04 -30.96 14.82
N MET A 87 11.21 -30.33 14.79
CA MET A 87 11.36 -28.87 14.80
C MET A 87 10.83 -28.26 13.49
N MET A 88 11.20 -28.85 12.35
CA MET A 88 10.71 -28.40 11.05
C MET A 88 9.18 -28.51 10.95
N ALA A 89 8.61 -29.62 11.40
CA ALA A 89 7.15 -29.83 11.43
C ALA A 89 6.44 -28.79 12.31
N ARG A 90 6.95 -28.54 13.52
CA ARG A 90 6.40 -27.51 14.42
C ARG A 90 6.38 -26.14 13.78
N ASN A 91 7.50 -25.72 13.17
CA ASN A 91 7.63 -24.40 12.56
C ASN A 91 6.76 -24.28 11.30
N LEU A 92 6.67 -25.33 10.48
CA LEU A 92 5.83 -25.34 9.28
C LEU A 92 4.34 -25.26 9.64
N LEU A 93 3.86 -26.13 10.50
CA LEU A 93 2.45 -26.17 10.92
C LEU A 93 2.06 -24.89 11.68
N GLY A 94 2.95 -24.37 12.53
CA GLY A 94 2.77 -23.09 13.18
C GLY A 94 2.63 -21.93 12.20
N SER A 95 3.48 -21.91 11.18
CA SER A 95 3.43 -20.87 10.11
C SER A 95 2.13 -20.92 9.32
N ILE A 96 1.63 -22.12 9.00
CA ILE A 96 0.34 -22.30 8.32
C ILE A 96 -0.81 -21.74 9.19
N GLY A 97 -0.85 -22.12 10.48
CA GLY A 97 -1.88 -21.64 11.39
C GLY A 97 -1.86 -20.13 11.58
N LEU A 98 -0.67 -19.55 11.78
CA LEU A 98 -0.49 -18.10 11.96
C LEU A 98 -0.90 -17.31 10.71
N LEU A 99 -0.47 -17.72 9.52
CA LEU A 99 -0.82 -17.04 8.28
C LEU A 99 -2.32 -17.16 7.97
N ALA A 100 -2.92 -18.33 8.18
CA ALA A 100 -4.34 -18.53 7.96
C ALA A 100 -5.19 -17.64 8.87
N ALA A 101 -4.84 -17.55 10.15
CA ALA A 101 -5.55 -16.70 11.11
C ALA A 101 -5.33 -15.20 10.82
N ALA A 102 -4.08 -14.80 10.55
CA ALA A 102 -3.74 -13.39 10.27
C ALA A 102 -4.39 -12.90 8.96
N SER A 103 -4.37 -13.71 7.89
CA SER A 103 -4.99 -13.35 6.62
C SER A 103 -6.50 -13.14 6.73
N ARG A 104 -7.20 -14.05 7.45
CA ARG A 104 -8.63 -13.91 7.71
C ARG A 104 -8.94 -12.66 8.53
N LEU A 105 -8.21 -12.46 9.63
CA LEU A 105 -8.37 -11.28 10.47
C LEU A 105 -8.11 -9.99 9.70
N PHE A 106 -7.09 -9.98 8.82
CA PHE A 106 -6.76 -8.85 7.98
C PHE A 106 -7.87 -8.50 7.00
N ALA A 107 -8.44 -9.51 6.32
CA ALA A 107 -9.58 -9.32 5.43
C ALA A 107 -10.78 -8.76 6.19
N GLU A 108 -11.29 -9.50 7.19
CA GLU A 108 -12.55 -9.21 7.86
C GLU A 108 -12.51 -7.95 8.76
N LYS A 109 -11.37 -7.64 9.38
CA LYS A 109 -11.25 -6.57 10.39
C LYS A 109 -10.48 -5.35 9.93
N CYS A 110 -9.88 -5.40 8.74
CA CYS A 110 -9.16 -4.27 8.18
C CYS A 110 -9.65 -3.96 6.76
N VAL A 111 -9.45 -4.89 5.80
CA VAL A 111 -9.70 -4.62 4.39
C VAL A 111 -11.16 -4.34 4.09
N ASP A 112 -12.08 -5.16 4.61
CA ASP A 112 -13.53 -5.01 4.37
C ASP A 112 -14.11 -3.70 4.93
N GLY A 113 -13.43 -3.04 5.85
CA GLY A 113 -13.87 -1.78 6.45
C GLY A 113 -13.06 -0.56 6.02
N ILE A 114 -12.26 -0.65 4.95
CA ILE A 114 -11.52 0.50 4.43
C ILE A 114 -12.48 1.48 3.75
N GLU A 115 -12.40 2.74 4.14
CA GLU A 115 -13.13 3.83 3.51
C GLU A 115 -12.17 4.83 2.84
N PRO A 116 -12.47 5.32 1.61
CA PRO A 116 -11.67 6.35 0.97
C PRO A 116 -11.92 7.71 1.59
N ASN A 117 -10.88 8.47 1.90
CA ASN A 117 -10.99 9.89 2.20
C ASN A 117 -11.02 10.69 0.89
N ARG A 118 -12.24 10.87 0.36
CA ARG A 118 -12.47 11.44 -0.98
C ARG A 118 -11.86 12.82 -1.15
N GLU A 119 -12.01 13.69 -0.15
CA GLU A 119 -11.47 15.06 -0.18
C GLU A 119 -9.94 15.05 -0.33
N THR A 120 -9.25 14.24 0.45
CA THR A 120 -7.79 14.11 0.38
C THR A 120 -7.34 13.50 -0.94
N LEU A 121 -8.03 12.45 -1.42
CA LEU A 121 -7.71 11.78 -2.67
C LEU A 121 -7.90 12.70 -3.88
N GLU A 122 -9.00 13.47 -3.93
CA GLU A 122 -9.25 14.45 -5.00
C GLU A 122 -8.20 15.56 -4.99
N ARG A 123 -7.85 16.09 -3.81
CA ARG A 123 -6.78 17.07 -3.67
C ARG A 123 -5.42 16.54 -4.14
N TYR A 124 -5.06 15.31 -3.79
CA TYR A 124 -3.79 14.72 -4.21
C TYR A 124 -3.77 14.39 -5.71
N ALA A 125 -4.90 13.98 -6.27
CA ALA A 125 -5.00 13.76 -7.71
C ALA A 125 -4.73 15.07 -8.48
N GLU A 126 -5.27 16.20 -8.04
CA GLU A 126 -5.02 17.51 -8.65
C GLU A 126 -3.58 18.02 -8.47
N LEU A 127 -2.89 17.59 -7.40
CA LEU A 127 -1.50 18.00 -7.12
C LEU A 127 -0.47 17.10 -7.77
N THR A 128 -0.84 15.95 -8.33
CA THR A 128 0.12 15.02 -8.91
C THR A 128 0.65 15.49 -10.26
N LEU A 129 1.94 15.75 -10.34
CA LEU A 129 2.59 16.21 -11.58
C LEU A 129 2.68 15.09 -12.64
N SER A 130 2.64 13.82 -12.25
CA SER A 130 2.69 12.69 -13.19
C SER A 130 1.49 12.63 -14.15
N ALA A 131 0.35 13.21 -13.76
CA ALA A 131 -0.82 13.32 -14.61
C ALA A 131 -0.59 14.14 -15.89
N ALA A 132 0.44 14.99 -15.93
CA ALA A 132 0.80 15.74 -17.13
C ALA A 132 1.11 14.85 -18.36
N THR A 133 1.48 13.59 -18.15
CA THR A 133 1.64 12.62 -19.23
C THR A 133 0.39 12.51 -20.11
N ALA A 134 -0.79 12.68 -19.53
CA ALA A 134 -2.04 12.65 -20.27
C ALA A 134 -2.30 13.89 -21.14
N LEU A 135 -1.55 14.97 -20.94
CA LEU A 135 -1.58 16.15 -21.80
C LEU A 135 -0.77 15.94 -23.09
N ASN A 136 0.20 15.03 -23.12
CA ASN A 136 1.10 14.85 -24.27
C ASN A 136 0.36 14.63 -25.60
N PRO A 137 -0.73 13.85 -25.71
CA PRO A 137 -1.45 13.69 -26.97
C PRO A 137 -2.09 14.98 -27.51
N TYR A 138 -2.36 15.95 -26.65
CA TYR A 138 -3.06 17.18 -26.98
C TYR A 138 -2.11 18.34 -27.29
N ILE A 139 -1.02 18.45 -26.52
CA ILE A 139 -0.12 19.63 -26.55
C ILE A 139 1.34 19.32 -26.89
N GLY A 140 1.69 18.03 -26.98
CA GLY A 140 3.07 17.56 -27.18
C GLY A 140 3.88 17.53 -25.89
N TYR A 141 4.98 16.77 -25.95
CA TYR A 141 5.83 16.50 -24.78
C TYR A 141 6.49 17.76 -24.21
N ASP A 142 7.10 18.60 -25.09
CA ASP A 142 7.88 19.76 -24.64
C ASP A 142 7.02 20.76 -23.89
N ARG A 143 5.83 21.04 -24.41
CA ARG A 143 4.87 21.94 -23.76
C ARG A 143 4.32 21.37 -22.45
N ALA A 144 4.10 20.05 -22.38
CA ALA A 144 3.73 19.39 -21.13
C ALA A 144 4.85 19.49 -20.08
N CYS A 145 6.13 19.38 -20.48
CA CYS A 145 7.27 19.60 -19.60
C CYS A 145 7.34 21.03 -19.05
N GLU A 146 7.08 22.05 -19.88
CA GLU A 146 7.02 23.45 -19.42
C GLU A 146 5.96 23.64 -18.34
N ILE A 147 4.76 23.08 -18.53
CA ILE A 147 3.67 23.14 -17.56
C ILE A 147 4.04 22.42 -16.25
N VAL A 148 4.66 21.25 -16.32
CA VAL A 148 5.13 20.52 -15.14
C VAL A 148 6.16 21.33 -14.35
N ASN A 149 7.13 21.91 -15.04
CA ASN A 149 8.18 22.73 -14.42
C ASN A 149 7.60 23.96 -13.73
N GLU A 150 6.67 24.65 -14.37
CA GLU A 150 5.99 25.81 -13.81
C GLU A 150 5.11 25.39 -12.60
N ALA A 151 4.35 24.29 -12.69
CA ALA A 151 3.54 23.78 -11.60
C ALA A 151 4.41 23.39 -10.39
N ALA A 152 5.56 22.73 -10.64
CA ALA A 152 6.52 22.36 -9.60
C ALA A 152 7.14 23.60 -8.93
N ALA A 153 7.49 24.62 -9.69
CA ALA A 153 8.13 25.83 -9.19
C ALA A 153 7.15 26.73 -8.43
N SER A 154 5.89 26.82 -8.88
CA SER A 154 4.86 27.68 -8.29
C SER A 154 4.04 27.04 -7.19
N GLY A 155 4.06 25.70 -7.08
CA GLY A 155 3.19 24.93 -6.15
C GLY A 155 1.72 24.91 -6.56
N ARG A 156 1.39 25.34 -7.79
CA ARG A 156 0.04 25.34 -8.36
C ARG A 156 -0.30 23.97 -8.97
N SER A 157 -1.59 23.70 -9.13
CA SER A 157 -2.03 22.48 -9.82
C SER A 157 -1.67 22.52 -11.32
N LEU A 158 -1.53 21.32 -11.93
CA LEU A 158 -1.33 21.20 -13.38
C LEU A 158 -2.45 21.90 -14.17
N ARG A 159 -3.69 21.75 -13.72
CA ARG A 159 -4.86 22.36 -14.36
C ARG A 159 -4.79 23.89 -14.39
N GLU A 160 -4.42 24.52 -13.27
CA GLU A 160 -4.27 25.97 -13.20
C GLU A 160 -3.18 26.49 -14.13
N VAL A 161 -2.02 25.85 -14.11
CA VAL A 161 -0.90 26.27 -14.98
C VAL A 161 -1.22 26.03 -16.46
N ALA A 162 -1.82 24.90 -16.79
CA ALA A 162 -2.21 24.55 -18.16
C ALA A 162 -3.27 25.52 -18.71
N ARG A 163 -4.24 25.93 -17.87
CA ARG A 163 -5.23 26.95 -18.22
C ARG A 163 -4.57 28.28 -18.54
N ASP A 164 -3.66 28.74 -17.69
CA ASP A 164 -2.92 29.99 -17.91
C ASP A 164 -2.01 29.93 -19.16
N ALA A 165 -1.54 28.73 -19.51
CA ALA A 165 -0.83 28.47 -20.77
C ALA A 165 -1.75 28.42 -22.00
N GLY A 166 -3.06 28.68 -21.85
CA GLY A 166 -4.02 28.78 -22.93
C GLY A 166 -4.61 27.46 -23.40
N ILE A 167 -4.59 26.41 -22.59
CA ILE A 167 -5.27 25.16 -22.87
C ILE A 167 -6.73 25.28 -22.42
N ASP A 168 -7.67 24.96 -23.32
CA ASP A 168 -9.10 25.06 -23.05
C ASP A 168 -9.59 24.00 -22.06
N GLU A 169 -10.70 24.32 -21.36
CA GLU A 169 -11.27 23.44 -20.32
C GLU A 169 -11.73 22.09 -20.87
N GLU A 170 -12.20 22.02 -22.10
CA GLU A 170 -12.64 20.76 -22.72
C GLU A 170 -11.45 19.80 -22.86
N THR A 171 -10.31 20.31 -23.33
CA THR A 171 -9.06 19.54 -23.40
C THR A 171 -8.56 19.14 -22.03
N LEU A 172 -8.64 20.03 -21.03
CA LEU A 172 -8.21 19.73 -19.66
C LEU A 172 -9.08 18.66 -19.01
N ASP A 173 -10.39 18.73 -19.18
CA ASP A 173 -11.33 17.73 -18.65
C ASP A 173 -11.14 16.37 -19.31
N ALA A 174 -10.88 16.35 -20.62
CA ALA A 174 -10.62 15.10 -21.35
C ALA A 174 -9.26 14.47 -20.95
N ALA A 175 -8.23 15.28 -20.79
CA ALA A 175 -6.88 14.83 -20.48
C ALA A 175 -6.71 14.48 -18.99
N LEU A 176 -7.24 15.29 -18.08
CA LEU A 176 -7.08 15.14 -16.63
C LEU A 176 -8.27 14.43 -15.96
N ASP A 177 -8.90 13.49 -16.66
CA ASP A 177 -9.89 12.57 -16.07
C ASP A 177 -9.17 11.48 -15.27
N TYR A 178 -8.87 11.76 -14.00
CA TYR A 178 -8.17 10.83 -13.09
C TYR A 178 -8.91 9.50 -12.92
N ARG A 179 -10.23 9.49 -13.01
CA ARG A 179 -11.03 8.26 -12.89
C ARG A 179 -10.87 7.37 -14.12
N LYS A 180 -10.76 7.97 -15.30
CA LYS A 180 -10.49 7.25 -16.54
C LYS A 180 -9.06 6.71 -16.56
N MET A 181 -8.08 7.49 -16.09
CA MET A 181 -6.67 7.05 -15.96
C MET A 181 -6.51 5.84 -15.06
N ALA A 182 -7.33 5.71 -14.01
CA ALA A 182 -7.29 4.60 -13.05
C ALA A 182 -7.93 3.31 -13.56
N ARG A 183 -8.57 3.31 -14.74
CA ARG A 183 -9.18 2.12 -15.33
C ARG A 183 -8.19 1.35 -16.19
N PRO A 184 -8.26 0.01 -16.22
CA PRO A 184 -7.46 -0.78 -17.14
C PRO A 184 -7.69 -0.35 -18.58
N HIS A 185 -6.62 -0.25 -19.37
CA HIS A 185 -6.74 0.00 -20.80
C HIS A 185 -7.40 -1.20 -21.48
N GLY A 186 -8.53 -0.98 -22.16
CA GLY A 186 -9.23 -2.01 -22.93
C GLY A 186 -10.45 -2.65 -22.26
N SER A 187 -10.99 -2.04 -21.21
CA SER A 187 -12.30 -2.40 -20.64
C SER A 187 -13.41 -1.48 -21.15
#